data_4e77473f3b319ad19c3c59d353ce4440
#
_entry.id   4e77473f3b319ad19c3c59d353ce4440
#
_cell.length_a   1.000
_cell.length_b   1.000
_cell.length_c   1.000
_cell.angle_alpha   90.00
_cell.angle_beta   90.00
_cell.angle_gamma   90.00
#
_symmetry.space_group_name_H-M   'P 1'
#
loop_
_entity.id
_entity.type
_entity.pdbx_description
1 polymer ?
#
loop_
_entity_poly.entity_id
_entity_poly.type
_entity_poly.pdbx_seq_one_letter_code
_entity_poly.pdbx_strand_id
1 'polypeptide(L)'
;MTTQTTEKKNQDYFSKNLVEYRANVGRLDTYQRQRAVIDALIAGTDKLADVGNGGVFEYSTALAGSITAIDLFLDGIPRDASLPANVTPVQASVLDLQGVPGEHFDAVIMIMLLHHLTGKTASASLDNVRKALLQCAKILKPNGRLIIIESTVPRWFYWFELAVYRPAAWIIDKCIDHPATLQYPIAKLVEVAPPGCAVELVEIIPKGRWILQFGVPFPGWLTPAQPVAIVFRKTA
;
A
#
# COMPACT_ATOMS: atom_id res chain seq x y z
N MET A 1 -10.79 17.99 8.21
CA MET A 1 -9.86 17.02 8.80
C MET A 1 -8.46 17.37 8.34
N THR A 2 -7.49 17.39 9.22
CA THR A 2 -6.08 17.54 8.88
C THR A 2 -5.52 16.17 8.49
N THR A 3 -4.40 16.10 7.76
CA THR A 3 -3.72 14.85 7.41
C THR A 3 -3.43 14.00 8.65
N GLN A 4 -2.98 14.62 9.75
CA GLN A 4 -2.79 13.97 11.05
C GLN A 4 -4.05 13.28 11.60
N THR A 5 -5.24 13.81 11.33
CA THR A 5 -6.51 13.20 11.80
C THR A 5 -6.82 11.93 11.02
N THR A 6 -6.48 11.89 9.73
CA THR A 6 -6.67 10.70 8.87
C THR A 6 -5.67 9.60 9.23
N GLU A 7 -4.41 9.96 9.42
CA GLU A 7 -3.36 9.02 9.86
C GLU A 7 -3.73 8.37 11.20
N LYS A 8 -4.17 9.17 12.19
CA LYS A 8 -4.62 8.64 13.49
C LYS A 8 -5.79 7.67 13.38
N LYS A 9 -6.77 7.96 12.51
CA LYS A 9 -7.90 7.04 12.27
C LYS A 9 -7.46 5.72 11.66
N ASN A 10 -6.53 5.77 10.69
CA ASN A 10 -5.92 4.57 10.11
C ASN A 10 -5.24 3.75 11.22
N GLN A 11 -4.46 4.39 12.08
CA GLN A 11 -3.83 3.74 13.23
C GLN A 11 -4.85 3.03 14.11
N ASP A 12 -5.85 3.78 14.60
CA ASP A 12 -6.85 3.26 15.53
C ASP A 12 -7.61 2.06 14.94
N TYR A 13 -7.92 2.11 13.64
CA TYR A 13 -8.62 1.03 12.94
C TYR A 13 -7.74 -0.21 12.82
N PHE A 14 -6.52 -0.06 12.26
CA PHE A 14 -5.63 -1.20 12.04
C PHE A 14 -5.14 -1.83 13.35
N SER A 15 -4.86 -1.03 14.38
CA SER A 15 -4.50 -1.57 15.71
C SER A 15 -5.60 -2.43 16.32
N LYS A 16 -6.87 -2.07 16.13
CA LYS A 16 -8.02 -2.84 16.64
C LYS A 16 -8.32 -4.10 15.82
N ASN A 17 -8.19 -4.03 14.50
CA ASN A 17 -8.67 -5.06 13.57
C ASN A 17 -7.55 -5.93 12.97
N LEU A 18 -6.30 -5.74 13.40
CA LEU A 18 -5.13 -6.39 12.80
C LEU A 18 -5.19 -7.92 12.82
N VAL A 19 -5.68 -8.51 13.92
CA VAL A 19 -5.77 -9.98 14.08
C VAL A 19 -6.77 -10.55 13.08
N GLU A 20 -7.94 -9.94 12.95
CA GLU A 20 -8.98 -10.36 12.02
C GLU A 20 -8.54 -10.14 10.57
N TYR A 21 -7.92 -8.99 10.29
CA TYR A 21 -7.34 -8.68 8.97
C TYR A 21 -6.34 -9.75 8.55
N ARG A 22 -5.35 -10.09 9.41
CA ARG A 22 -4.37 -11.15 9.15
C ARG A 22 -5.01 -12.51 8.89
N ALA A 23 -6.02 -12.88 9.69
CA ALA A 23 -6.73 -14.14 9.51
C ALA A 23 -7.45 -14.20 8.15
N ASN A 24 -8.04 -13.09 7.71
CA ASN A 24 -8.74 -12.98 6.43
C ASN A 24 -7.75 -13.02 5.25
N VAL A 25 -6.67 -12.24 5.29
CA VAL A 25 -5.61 -12.26 4.27
C VAL A 25 -5.03 -13.65 4.10
N GLY A 26 -4.76 -14.37 5.21
CA GLY A 26 -4.23 -15.73 5.16
C GLY A 26 -5.17 -16.79 4.56
N ARG A 27 -6.49 -16.53 4.55
CA ARG A 27 -7.51 -17.49 4.06
C ARG A 27 -7.94 -17.27 2.62
N LEU A 28 -7.87 -16.02 2.12
CA LEU A 28 -8.44 -15.65 0.83
C LEU A 28 -7.44 -15.92 -0.29
N ASP A 29 -7.87 -16.63 -1.31
CA ASP A 29 -7.06 -17.04 -2.45
C ASP A 29 -6.52 -15.87 -3.30
N THR A 30 -7.20 -14.74 -3.30
CA THR A 30 -6.71 -13.49 -3.90
C THR A 30 -5.34 -13.09 -3.34
N TYR A 31 -5.18 -13.13 -2.02
CA TYR A 31 -3.94 -12.72 -1.35
C TYR A 31 -2.83 -13.74 -1.49
N GLN A 32 -3.15 -15.03 -1.63
CA GLN A 32 -2.15 -16.05 -1.97
C GLN A 32 -1.55 -15.81 -3.36
N ARG A 33 -2.39 -15.43 -4.34
CA ARG A 33 -1.93 -15.06 -5.69
C ARG A 33 -1.11 -13.77 -5.67
N GLN A 34 -1.58 -12.77 -4.91
CA GLN A 34 -0.85 -11.52 -4.69
C GLN A 34 0.53 -11.79 -4.09
N ARG A 35 0.61 -12.65 -3.07
CA ARG A 35 1.88 -13.07 -2.45
C ARG A 35 2.84 -13.67 -3.47
N ALA A 36 2.38 -14.58 -4.34
CA ALA A 36 3.23 -15.19 -5.36
C ALA A 36 3.83 -14.15 -6.32
N VAL A 37 3.05 -13.13 -6.71
CA VAL A 37 3.54 -12.01 -7.54
C VAL A 37 4.56 -11.16 -6.77
N ILE A 38 4.28 -10.83 -5.51
CA ILE A 38 5.22 -10.05 -4.67
C ILE A 38 6.52 -10.83 -4.50
N ASP A 39 6.46 -12.11 -4.13
CA ASP A 39 7.62 -12.97 -3.95
C ASP A 39 8.51 -12.99 -5.20
N ALA A 40 7.91 -13.08 -6.38
CA ALA A 40 8.64 -13.04 -7.65
C ALA A 40 9.31 -11.67 -7.91
N LEU A 41 8.64 -10.57 -7.54
CA LEU A 41 9.14 -9.21 -7.77
C LEU A 41 10.29 -8.84 -6.82
N ILE A 42 10.29 -9.34 -5.58
CA ILE A 42 11.32 -9.00 -4.58
C ILE A 42 12.47 -10.02 -4.52
N ALA A 43 12.34 -11.16 -5.17
CA ALA A 43 13.36 -12.21 -5.14
C ALA A 43 14.75 -11.67 -5.55
N GLY A 44 15.76 -11.92 -4.72
CA GLY A 44 17.14 -11.49 -4.96
C GLY A 44 17.40 -9.99 -4.72
N THR A 45 16.44 -9.25 -4.16
CA THR A 45 16.67 -7.87 -3.72
C THR A 45 17.59 -7.86 -2.51
N ASP A 46 18.71 -7.11 -2.54
CA ASP A 46 19.62 -7.01 -1.41
C ASP A 46 19.05 -6.13 -0.29
N LYS A 47 18.63 -4.90 -0.62
CA LYS A 47 18.05 -3.93 0.32
C LYS A 47 16.64 -3.54 -0.11
N LEU A 48 15.65 -4.02 0.63
CA LEU A 48 14.24 -3.74 0.42
C LEU A 48 13.73 -2.74 1.47
N ALA A 49 13.04 -1.68 1.06
CA ALA A 49 12.18 -0.90 1.95
C ALA A 49 10.73 -1.33 1.76
N ASP A 50 10.06 -1.72 2.83
CA ASP A 50 8.63 -2.04 2.86
C ASP A 50 7.89 -0.91 3.57
N VAL A 51 7.13 -0.11 2.81
CA VAL A 51 6.55 1.15 3.27
C VAL A 51 5.05 1.02 3.47
N GLY A 52 4.59 1.33 4.70
CA GLY A 52 3.20 1.16 5.10
C GLY A 52 2.88 -0.30 5.46
N ASN A 53 3.87 -0.98 6.01
CA ASN A 53 3.83 -2.42 6.29
C ASN A 53 2.82 -2.81 7.38
N GLY A 54 2.54 -1.93 8.36
CA GLY A 54 1.66 -2.22 9.49
C GLY A 54 2.09 -3.42 10.35
N GLY A 55 3.32 -3.91 10.20
CA GLY A 55 3.84 -5.11 10.88
C GLY A 55 3.36 -6.43 10.25
N VAL A 56 2.84 -6.40 9.02
CA VAL A 56 2.35 -7.58 8.29
C VAL A 56 3.18 -7.79 7.02
N PHE A 57 3.85 -8.94 6.92
CA PHE A 57 4.61 -9.31 5.72
C PHE A 57 3.75 -10.22 4.84
N GLU A 58 3.18 -9.68 3.78
CA GLU A 58 2.38 -10.43 2.81
C GLU A 58 3.23 -11.17 1.78
N TYR A 59 4.51 -11.42 2.10
CA TYR A 59 5.51 -12.08 1.26
C TYR A 59 6.51 -12.85 2.12
N SER A 60 7.39 -13.63 1.48
CA SER A 60 8.48 -14.32 2.16
C SER A 60 9.66 -13.39 2.40
N THR A 61 9.90 -13.02 3.68
CA THR A 61 11.02 -12.14 4.05
C THR A 61 12.39 -12.72 3.70
N ALA A 62 12.51 -14.04 3.59
CA ALA A 62 13.75 -14.73 3.21
C ALA A 62 14.20 -14.46 1.76
N LEU A 63 13.34 -13.85 0.92
CA LEU A 63 13.63 -13.55 -0.48
C LEU A 63 14.45 -12.26 -0.67
N ALA A 64 14.56 -11.43 0.37
CA ALA A 64 15.38 -10.22 0.37
C ALA A 64 16.54 -10.36 1.35
N GLY A 65 17.69 -9.74 1.04
CA GLY A 65 18.87 -9.76 1.91
C GLY A 65 18.60 -9.02 3.23
N SER A 66 18.08 -7.80 3.15
CA SER A 66 17.66 -6.99 4.29
C SER A 66 16.37 -6.23 3.99
N ILE A 67 15.52 -6.07 4.99
CA ILE A 67 14.24 -5.39 4.88
C ILE A 67 14.15 -4.28 5.92
N THR A 68 13.93 -3.05 5.49
CA THR A 68 13.56 -1.95 6.36
C THR A 68 12.03 -1.78 6.30
N ALA A 69 11.35 -2.19 7.36
CA ALA A 69 9.89 -2.05 7.49
C ALA A 69 9.57 -0.64 8.01
N ILE A 70 9.06 0.21 7.14
CA ILE A 70 8.79 1.62 7.43
C ILE A 70 7.30 1.81 7.61
N ASP A 71 6.88 2.20 8.79
CA ASP A 71 5.48 2.54 9.07
C ASP A 71 5.38 3.73 10.02
N LEU A 72 4.27 4.46 9.92
CA LEU A 72 3.97 5.53 10.85
C LEU A 72 3.68 4.98 12.26
N PHE A 73 3.19 3.75 12.33
CA PHE A 73 2.78 3.05 13.54
C PHE A 73 3.45 1.69 13.64
N LEU A 74 4.32 1.53 14.63
CA LEU A 74 4.98 0.24 14.90
C LEU A 74 4.19 -0.64 15.87
N ASP A 75 3.02 -0.21 16.31
CA ASP A 75 2.18 -0.94 17.28
C ASP A 75 1.63 -2.27 16.71
N GLY A 76 1.59 -2.40 15.39
CA GLY A 76 1.24 -3.65 14.70
C GLY A 76 2.34 -4.70 14.74
N ILE A 77 3.56 -4.31 15.11
CA ILE A 77 4.66 -5.23 15.34
C ILE A 77 4.56 -5.70 16.79
N PRO A 78 4.23 -6.97 17.06
CA PRO A 78 4.13 -7.48 18.43
C PRO A 78 5.47 -7.26 19.15
N ARG A 79 5.46 -6.64 20.32
CA ARG A 79 6.67 -6.39 21.11
C ARG A 79 7.40 -7.67 21.51
N ASP A 80 6.66 -8.78 21.58
CA ASP A 80 7.15 -10.10 21.99
C ASP A 80 7.43 -11.02 20.80
N ALA A 81 7.09 -10.63 19.57
CA ALA A 81 7.40 -11.43 18.38
C ALA A 81 8.82 -11.08 17.91
N SER A 82 9.67 -12.09 17.83
CA SER A 82 10.94 -11.94 17.12
C SER A 82 10.64 -11.64 15.65
N LEU A 83 10.91 -10.42 15.21
CA LEU A 83 10.94 -10.12 13.78
C LEU A 83 11.94 -11.06 13.09
N PRO A 84 11.73 -11.39 11.82
CA PRO A 84 12.76 -12.08 11.06
C PRO A 84 14.11 -11.36 11.18
N ALA A 85 15.19 -12.12 11.29
CA ALA A 85 16.53 -11.58 11.59
C ALA A 85 17.01 -10.52 10.56
N ASN A 86 16.47 -10.54 9.36
CA ASN A 86 16.77 -9.59 8.29
C ASN A 86 15.82 -8.39 8.24
N VAL A 87 14.92 -8.21 9.22
CA VAL A 87 13.94 -7.11 9.26
C VAL A 87 14.31 -6.09 10.33
N THR A 88 14.37 -4.82 9.95
CA THR A 88 14.56 -3.68 10.85
C THR A 88 13.38 -2.74 10.75
N PRO A 89 12.62 -2.49 11.84
CA PRO A 89 11.51 -1.54 11.83
C PRO A 89 12.02 -0.10 11.95
N VAL A 90 11.38 0.80 11.19
CA VAL A 90 11.65 2.25 11.23
C VAL A 90 10.33 3.00 11.29
N GLN A 91 10.16 3.85 12.30
CA GLN A 91 8.96 4.68 12.42
C GLN A 91 9.10 5.95 11.58
N ALA A 92 8.33 6.03 10.49
CA ALA A 92 8.26 7.22 9.63
C ALA A 92 6.94 7.26 8.86
N SER A 93 6.48 8.47 8.51
CA SER A 93 5.36 8.64 7.59
C SER A 93 5.83 8.50 6.15
N VAL A 94 5.10 7.76 5.32
CA VAL A 94 5.35 7.69 3.86
C VAL A 94 5.28 9.07 3.20
N LEU A 95 4.58 10.03 3.83
CA LEU A 95 4.52 11.41 3.37
C LEU A 95 5.75 12.23 3.77
N ASP A 96 6.61 11.71 4.66
CA ASP A 96 7.84 12.35 5.10
C ASP A 96 8.87 11.30 5.53
N LEU A 97 9.77 10.94 4.63
CA LEU A 97 10.85 9.96 4.83
C LEU A 97 12.21 10.63 5.08
N GLN A 98 12.25 11.86 5.64
CA GLN A 98 13.51 12.60 5.84
C GLN A 98 14.54 11.88 6.70
N GLY A 99 14.10 11.03 7.63
CA GLY A 99 14.99 10.22 8.48
C GLY A 99 15.51 8.94 7.80
N VAL A 100 15.04 8.62 6.61
CA VAL A 100 15.43 7.41 5.87
C VAL A 100 16.53 7.78 4.86
N PRO A 101 17.63 7.00 4.77
CA PRO A 101 18.73 7.31 3.85
C PRO A 101 18.26 7.39 2.39
N GLY A 102 18.65 8.46 1.70
CA GLY A 102 18.41 8.61 0.25
C GLY A 102 19.27 7.65 -0.57
N GLU A 103 18.78 7.24 -1.74
CA GLU A 103 19.48 6.36 -2.69
C GLU A 103 20.11 5.11 -2.05
N HIS A 104 19.35 4.50 -1.12
CA HIS A 104 19.87 3.40 -0.30
C HIS A 104 19.31 2.03 -0.69
N PHE A 105 18.06 1.98 -1.19
CA PHE A 105 17.35 0.74 -1.42
C PHE A 105 17.37 0.32 -2.89
N ASP A 106 17.52 -0.99 -3.13
CA ASP A 106 17.43 -1.57 -4.46
C ASP A 106 15.98 -1.70 -4.92
N ALA A 107 15.07 -1.91 -3.96
CA ALA A 107 13.63 -1.86 -4.19
C ALA A 107 12.90 -1.21 -3.01
N VAL A 108 11.80 -0.54 -3.32
CA VAL A 108 10.80 -0.06 -2.36
C VAL A 108 9.48 -0.70 -2.73
N ILE A 109 8.79 -1.30 -1.77
CA ILE A 109 7.45 -1.87 -1.97
C ILE A 109 6.42 -1.14 -1.12
N MET A 110 5.25 -0.93 -1.69
CA MET A 110 4.04 -0.48 -1.00
C MET A 110 2.91 -1.47 -1.31
N ILE A 111 2.27 -2.02 -0.28
CA ILE A 111 1.21 -3.02 -0.41
C ILE A 111 -0.07 -2.45 0.17
N MET A 112 -1.10 -2.30 -0.67
CA MET A 112 -2.44 -1.83 -0.27
C MET A 112 -2.44 -0.55 0.58
N LEU A 113 -1.55 0.39 0.27
CA LEU A 113 -1.35 1.61 1.03
C LEU A 113 -1.97 2.85 0.38
N LEU A 114 -1.87 2.99 -0.94
CA LEU A 114 -2.14 4.26 -1.61
C LEU A 114 -3.60 4.72 -1.45
N HIS A 115 -4.54 3.80 -1.43
CA HIS A 115 -5.96 4.11 -1.25
C HIS A 115 -6.30 4.61 0.16
N HIS A 116 -5.41 4.43 1.15
CA HIS A 116 -5.54 4.97 2.50
C HIS A 116 -4.93 6.38 2.66
N LEU A 117 -4.19 6.88 1.67
CA LEU A 117 -3.58 8.22 1.72
C LEU A 117 -4.59 9.33 1.42
N THR A 118 -5.74 9.29 2.10
CA THR A 118 -6.86 10.19 1.85
C THR A 118 -6.62 11.59 2.44
N GLY A 119 -7.16 12.59 1.76
CA GLY A 119 -7.20 13.99 2.17
C GLY A 119 -8.64 14.50 2.33
N LYS A 120 -8.79 15.78 2.61
CA LYS A 120 -10.12 16.42 2.71
C LYS A 120 -10.93 16.38 1.41
N THR A 121 -10.27 16.27 0.30
CA THR A 121 -10.86 16.19 -1.05
C THR A 121 -10.14 15.10 -1.84
N ALA A 122 -10.77 14.64 -2.92
CA ALA A 122 -10.15 13.67 -3.82
C ALA A 122 -8.82 14.20 -4.44
N SER A 123 -8.76 15.51 -4.73
CA SER A 123 -7.51 16.13 -5.20
C SER A 123 -6.41 16.05 -4.13
N ALA A 124 -6.74 16.41 -2.88
CA ALA A 124 -5.77 16.30 -1.78
C ALA A 124 -5.34 14.86 -1.52
N SER A 125 -6.21 13.88 -1.74
CA SER A 125 -5.86 12.46 -1.67
C SER A 125 -4.84 12.09 -2.76
N LEU A 126 -5.07 12.52 -3.99
CA LEU A 126 -4.12 12.28 -5.09
C LEU A 126 -2.79 13.00 -4.87
N ASP A 127 -2.78 14.18 -4.27
CA ASP A 127 -1.56 14.90 -3.92
C ASP A 127 -0.75 14.17 -2.84
N ASN A 128 -1.43 13.53 -1.87
CA ASN A 128 -0.78 12.65 -0.90
C ASN A 128 -0.14 11.43 -1.60
N VAL A 129 -0.84 10.81 -2.56
CA VAL A 129 -0.28 9.70 -3.36
C VAL A 129 0.98 10.16 -4.11
N ARG A 130 0.92 11.30 -4.82
CA ARG A 130 2.09 11.86 -5.51
C ARG A 130 3.27 12.09 -4.56
N LYS A 131 2.97 12.66 -3.38
CA LYS A 131 3.98 12.92 -2.36
C LYS A 131 4.61 11.63 -1.84
N ALA A 132 3.83 10.61 -1.55
CA ALA A 132 4.31 9.30 -1.11
C ALA A 132 5.22 8.65 -2.16
N LEU A 133 4.79 8.61 -3.42
CA LEU A 133 5.57 8.07 -4.53
C LEU A 133 6.91 8.82 -4.70
N LEU A 134 6.88 10.15 -4.59
CA LEU A 134 8.09 10.98 -4.66
C LEU A 134 9.05 10.70 -3.49
N GLN A 135 8.55 10.54 -2.27
CA GLN A 135 9.38 10.19 -1.11
C GLN A 135 10.02 8.80 -1.31
N CYS A 136 9.26 7.82 -1.77
CA CYS A 136 9.78 6.48 -2.08
C CYS A 136 10.86 6.52 -3.18
N ALA A 137 10.67 7.33 -4.24
CA ALA A 137 11.67 7.47 -5.30
C ALA A 137 12.99 8.09 -4.81
N LYS A 138 12.97 8.98 -3.78
CA LYS A 138 14.18 9.58 -3.22
C LYS A 138 15.06 8.57 -2.48
N ILE A 139 14.47 7.57 -1.83
CA ILE A 139 15.22 6.56 -1.09
C ILE A 139 15.70 5.40 -1.97
N LEU A 140 15.19 5.30 -3.21
CA LEU A 140 15.64 4.32 -4.21
C LEU A 140 17.00 4.71 -4.80
N LYS A 141 17.86 3.72 -4.96
CA LYS A 141 19.08 3.83 -5.76
C LYS A 141 18.76 4.13 -7.24
N PRO A 142 19.67 4.69 -8.02
CA PRO A 142 19.60 4.65 -9.48
C PRO A 142 19.35 3.21 -9.96
N ASN A 143 18.47 3.03 -10.94
CA ASN A 143 18.01 1.72 -11.44
C ASN A 143 17.24 0.86 -10.42
N GLY A 144 16.91 1.40 -9.24
CA GLY A 144 16.06 0.74 -8.25
C GLY A 144 14.60 0.64 -8.71
N ARG A 145 13.84 -0.25 -8.09
CA ARG A 145 12.43 -0.52 -8.43
C ARG A 145 11.48 -0.02 -7.34
N LEU A 146 10.47 0.75 -7.73
CA LEU A 146 9.32 1.07 -6.89
C LEU A 146 8.17 0.12 -7.26
N ILE A 147 7.83 -0.79 -6.36
CA ILE A 147 6.84 -1.84 -6.53
C ILE A 147 5.57 -1.41 -5.78
N ILE A 148 4.47 -1.30 -6.48
CA ILE A 148 3.17 -0.95 -5.91
C ILE A 148 2.22 -2.12 -6.12
N ILE A 149 1.72 -2.67 -5.05
CA ILE A 149 0.63 -3.65 -5.06
C ILE A 149 -0.61 -2.94 -4.56
N GLU A 150 -1.61 -2.77 -5.41
CA GLU A 150 -2.74 -1.92 -5.08
C GLU A 150 -4.07 -2.50 -5.61
N SER A 151 -5.15 -2.16 -4.92
CA SER A 151 -6.52 -2.40 -5.36
C SER A 151 -6.97 -1.25 -6.26
N THR A 152 -7.08 -1.51 -7.56
CA THR A 152 -7.50 -0.52 -8.56
C THR A 152 -8.96 -0.70 -8.94
N VAL A 153 -9.55 0.31 -9.55
CA VAL A 153 -10.95 0.28 -10.01
C VAL A 153 -11.09 0.73 -11.47
N PRO A 154 -12.14 0.32 -12.18
CA PRO A 154 -12.46 0.86 -13.50
C PRO A 154 -12.71 2.37 -13.46
N ARG A 155 -12.42 3.08 -14.58
CA ARG A 155 -12.59 4.54 -14.66
C ARG A 155 -13.99 5.01 -14.31
N TRP A 156 -15.06 4.27 -14.73
CA TRP A 156 -16.45 4.63 -14.43
C TRP A 156 -16.73 4.58 -12.92
N PHE A 157 -16.17 3.58 -12.21
CA PHE A 157 -16.34 3.46 -10.76
C PHE A 157 -15.58 4.58 -10.03
N TYR A 158 -14.38 4.91 -10.48
CA TYR A 158 -13.62 6.04 -9.96
C TYR A 158 -14.39 7.37 -10.08
N TRP A 159 -15.04 7.63 -11.23
CA TRP A 159 -15.88 8.82 -11.38
C TRP A 159 -17.08 8.80 -10.43
N PHE A 160 -17.67 7.63 -10.21
CA PHE A 160 -18.73 7.46 -9.20
C PHE A 160 -18.18 7.75 -7.80
N GLU A 161 -17.04 7.16 -7.38
CA GLU A 161 -16.41 7.46 -6.09
C GLU A 161 -16.12 8.95 -5.93
N LEU A 162 -15.61 9.63 -6.95
CA LEU A 162 -15.38 11.08 -6.91
C LEU A 162 -16.66 11.88 -6.66
N ALA A 163 -17.75 11.52 -7.33
CA ALA A 163 -19.04 12.20 -7.20
C ALA A 163 -19.62 12.05 -5.78
N VAL A 164 -19.43 10.88 -5.16
CA VAL A 164 -19.97 10.58 -3.82
C VAL A 164 -18.91 10.68 -2.71
N TYR A 165 -17.69 11.09 -3.00
CA TYR A 165 -16.55 11.04 -2.07
C TYR A 165 -16.86 11.63 -0.70
N ARG A 166 -17.41 12.84 -0.65
CA ARG A 166 -17.71 13.52 0.62
C ARG A 166 -18.81 12.83 1.43
N PRO A 167 -20.00 12.55 0.87
CA PRO A 167 -21.04 11.84 1.61
C PRO A 167 -20.64 10.41 1.96
N ALA A 168 -19.95 9.69 1.05
CA ALA A 168 -19.48 8.33 1.31
C ALA A 168 -18.45 8.31 2.44
N ALA A 169 -17.46 9.19 2.42
CA ALA A 169 -16.46 9.30 3.48
C ALA A 169 -17.10 9.58 4.85
N TRP A 170 -18.16 10.41 4.87
CA TRP A 170 -18.90 10.69 6.09
C TRP A 170 -19.69 9.47 6.61
N ILE A 171 -20.37 8.74 5.71
CA ILE A 171 -21.11 7.52 6.06
C ILE A 171 -20.17 6.43 6.55
N ILE A 172 -19.08 6.19 5.84
CA ILE A 172 -18.06 5.18 6.20
C ILE A 172 -17.48 5.51 7.58
N ASP A 173 -17.12 6.77 7.81
CA ASP A 173 -16.57 7.25 9.08
C ASP A 173 -17.54 7.09 10.26
N LYS A 174 -18.85 7.19 10.03
CA LYS A 174 -19.86 7.17 11.09
C LYS A 174 -20.50 5.80 11.29
N CYS A 175 -20.63 5.00 10.23
CA CYS A 175 -21.44 3.77 10.26
C CYS A 175 -20.62 2.49 10.19
N ILE A 176 -19.41 2.53 9.62
CA ILE A 176 -18.63 1.31 9.33
C ILE A 176 -17.36 1.24 10.18
N ASP A 177 -17.01 2.32 10.89
CA ASP A 177 -15.75 2.47 11.67
C ASP A 177 -14.49 2.10 10.84
N HIS A 178 -14.57 2.31 9.52
CA HIS A 178 -13.47 2.09 8.59
C HIS A 178 -12.90 3.43 8.12
N PRO A 179 -11.58 3.57 8.00
CA PRO A 179 -11.00 4.79 7.43
C PRO A 179 -11.53 5.05 6.03
N ALA A 180 -11.76 6.31 5.67
CA ALA A 180 -12.11 6.67 4.31
C ALA A 180 -10.99 6.22 3.35
N THR A 181 -11.37 5.63 2.23
CA THR A 181 -10.47 5.19 1.16
C THR A 181 -10.85 5.85 -0.14
N LEU A 182 -9.90 5.97 -1.06
CA LEU A 182 -10.14 6.36 -2.45
C LEU A 182 -9.32 5.47 -3.36
N GLN A 183 -10.00 4.67 -4.18
CA GLN A 183 -9.34 3.78 -5.11
C GLN A 183 -9.08 4.48 -6.44
N TYR A 184 -8.02 4.11 -7.13
CA TYR A 184 -7.58 4.74 -8.37
C TYR A 184 -7.60 3.76 -9.54
N PRO A 185 -7.91 4.21 -10.77
CA PRO A 185 -7.64 3.42 -11.97
C PRO A 185 -6.14 3.26 -12.20
N ILE A 186 -5.73 2.15 -12.82
CA ILE A 186 -4.32 1.92 -13.21
C ILE A 186 -3.74 3.13 -13.94
N ALA A 187 -4.47 3.66 -14.93
CA ALA A 187 -4.01 4.81 -15.71
C ALA A 187 -3.71 6.05 -14.83
N LYS A 188 -4.46 6.25 -13.73
CA LYS A 188 -4.23 7.36 -12.81
C LYS A 188 -2.99 7.14 -11.95
N LEU A 189 -2.73 5.90 -11.51
CA LEU A 189 -1.51 5.56 -10.78
C LEU A 189 -0.27 5.69 -11.67
N VAL A 190 -0.37 5.30 -12.94
CA VAL A 190 0.70 5.48 -13.92
C VAL A 190 0.95 6.97 -14.22
N GLU A 191 -0.11 7.78 -14.34
CA GLU A 191 0.00 9.25 -14.57
C GLU A 191 0.75 9.97 -13.44
N VAL A 192 0.65 9.48 -12.22
CA VAL A 192 1.31 10.08 -11.04
C VAL A 192 2.68 9.46 -10.73
N ALA A 193 3.27 8.75 -11.69
CA ALA A 193 4.63 8.24 -11.57
C ALA A 193 5.59 9.35 -11.09
N PRO A 194 6.50 9.06 -10.16
CA PRO A 194 7.43 10.07 -9.70
C PRO A 194 8.40 10.48 -10.81
N PRO A 195 8.85 11.75 -10.83
CA PRO A 195 9.86 12.20 -11.79
C PRO A 195 11.11 11.31 -11.76
N GLY A 196 11.66 11.01 -12.93
CA GLY A 196 12.81 10.12 -13.06
C GLY A 196 12.50 8.64 -12.88
N CYS A 197 11.23 8.26 -12.91
CA CYS A 197 10.80 6.86 -12.88
C CYS A 197 9.97 6.55 -14.12
N ALA A 198 10.23 5.40 -14.75
CA ALA A 198 9.46 4.90 -15.90
C ALA A 198 8.72 3.62 -15.52
N VAL A 199 7.56 3.40 -16.10
CA VAL A 199 6.81 2.15 -15.93
C VAL A 199 7.60 1.00 -16.52
N GLU A 200 7.92 0.00 -15.71
CA GLU A 200 8.58 -1.24 -16.12
C GLU A 200 7.57 -2.37 -16.33
N LEU A 201 6.59 -2.48 -15.44
CA LEU A 201 5.60 -3.55 -15.45
C LEU A 201 4.24 -3.04 -14.97
N VAL A 202 3.18 -3.52 -15.59
CA VAL A 202 1.82 -3.47 -15.05
C VAL A 202 1.23 -4.87 -15.20
N GLU A 203 0.98 -5.53 -14.09
CA GLU A 203 0.46 -6.90 -14.05
C GLU A 203 -0.87 -6.93 -13.28
N ILE A 204 -1.92 -7.44 -13.93
CA ILE A 204 -3.21 -7.65 -13.29
C ILE A 204 -3.14 -8.97 -12.51
N ILE A 205 -3.31 -8.89 -11.19
CA ILE A 205 -3.36 -10.06 -10.32
C ILE A 205 -4.78 -10.64 -10.39
N PRO A 206 -4.95 -11.91 -10.83
CA PRO A 206 -6.28 -12.49 -10.95
C PRO A 206 -7.04 -12.47 -9.61
N LYS A 207 -8.25 -11.96 -9.63
CA LYS A 207 -9.12 -12.01 -8.46
C LYS A 207 -9.44 -13.45 -8.09
N GLY A 208 -9.43 -13.74 -6.80
CA GLY A 208 -9.95 -14.97 -6.26
C GLY A 208 -11.48 -14.98 -6.16
N ARG A 209 -12.00 -16.01 -5.53
CA ARG A 209 -13.45 -16.10 -5.23
C ARG A 209 -13.91 -15.02 -4.26
N TRP A 210 -13.03 -14.65 -3.32
CA TRP A 210 -13.28 -13.68 -2.28
C TRP A 210 -12.14 -12.67 -2.18
N ILE A 211 -12.48 -11.41 -1.92
CA ILE A 211 -11.56 -10.30 -1.67
C ILE A 211 -12.06 -9.50 -0.47
N LEU A 212 -11.18 -8.82 0.25
CA LEU A 212 -11.61 -7.87 1.29
C LEU A 212 -12.13 -6.58 0.65
N GLN A 213 -13.33 -6.18 1.06
CA GLN A 213 -13.91 -4.90 0.73
C GLN A 213 -14.32 -4.23 2.05
N PHE A 214 -13.73 -3.09 2.39
CA PHE A 214 -13.91 -2.43 3.70
C PHE A 214 -13.67 -3.38 4.90
N GLY A 215 -12.64 -4.22 4.81
CA GLY A 215 -12.29 -5.18 5.86
C GLY A 215 -13.16 -6.45 5.91
N VAL A 216 -14.20 -6.56 5.08
CA VAL A 216 -15.12 -7.70 5.06
C VAL A 216 -14.90 -8.56 3.81
N PRO A 217 -14.89 -9.93 3.92
CA PRO A 217 -14.83 -10.81 2.76
C PRO A 217 -16.04 -10.58 1.82
N PHE A 218 -15.76 -10.28 0.56
CA PHE A 218 -16.77 -9.98 -0.46
C PHE A 218 -16.52 -10.82 -1.72
N PRO A 219 -17.56 -11.29 -2.44
CA PRO A 219 -17.37 -12.06 -3.67
C PRO A 219 -16.57 -11.27 -4.71
N GLY A 220 -15.45 -11.83 -5.19
CA GLY A 220 -14.55 -11.15 -6.11
C GLY A 220 -15.19 -10.73 -7.44
N TRP A 221 -16.22 -11.46 -7.89
CA TRP A 221 -16.95 -11.15 -9.12
C TRP A 221 -17.93 -9.98 -9.00
N LEU A 222 -18.38 -9.64 -7.76
CA LEU A 222 -19.28 -8.51 -7.51
C LEU A 222 -18.54 -7.19 -7.27
N THR A 223 -17.26 -7.25 -6.87
CA THR A 223 -16.50 -6.02 -6.61
C THR A 223 -15.87 -5.45 -7.88
N PRO A 224 -15.89 -4.13 -8.10
CA PRO A 224 -15.12 -3.47 -9.16
C PRO A 224 -13.61 -3.47 -8.86
N ALA A 225 -13.21 -3.72 -7.61
CA ALA A 225 -11.81 -3.72 -7.20
C ALA A 225 -11.02 -4.80 -7.94
N GLN A 226 -9.83 -4.43 -8.44
CA GLN A 226 -8.91 -5.28 -9.18
C GLN A 226 -7.51 -5.13 -8.63
N PRO A 227 -6.94 -6.17 -7.98
CA PRO A 227 -5.54 -6.14 -7.56
C PRO A 227 -4.60 -6.04 -8.76
N VAL A 228 -3.57 -5.21 -8.61
CA VAL A 228 -2.56 -4.97 -9.66
C VAL A 228 -1.18 -4.81 -9.02
N ALA A 229 -0.15 -5.25 -9.73
CA ALA A 229 1.23 -4.89 -9.48
C ALA A 229 1.65 -3.84 -10.52
N ILE A 230 2.18 -2.71 -10.06
CA ILE A 230 2.78 -1.67 -10.90
C ILE A 230 4.22 -1.50 -10.45
N VAL A 231 5.16 -1.66 -11.36
CA VAL A 231 6.58 -1.47 -11.08
C VAL A 231 7.07 -0.27 -11.87
N PHE A 232 7.67 0.67 -11.16
CA PHE A 232 8.41 1.76 -11.77
C PHE A 232 9.91 1.53 -11.55
N ARG A 233 10.70 1.77 -12.59
CA ARG A 233 12.17 1.78 -12.51
C ARG A 233 12.67 3.21 -12.44
N LYS A 234 13.48 3.54 -11.44
CA LYS A 234 14.17 4.82 -11.36
C LYS A 234 15.24 4.87 -12.45
N THR A 235 15.20 5.91 -13.26
CA THR A 235 16.26 6.15 -14.26
C THR A 235 17.58 6.53 -13.57
N ALA A 236 18.69 6.27 -14.26
CA ALA A 236 20.02 6.62 -13.76
C ALA A 236 20.23 8.14 -13.66
#